data_96e5750d67154e7b506c7aaf80956a70
#
_entry.id   96e5750d67154e7b506c7aaf80956a70
#
_cell.length_a   1.000
_cell.length_b   1.000
_cell.length_c   1.000
_cell.angle_alpha   90.00
_cell.angle_beta   90.00
_cell.angle_gamma   90.00
#
_symmetry.space_group_name_H-M   'P 1'
#
loop_
_entity.id
_entity.type
_entity.pdbx_description
1 polymer ?
#
loop_
_entity_poly.entity_id
_entity_poly.type
_entity_poly.pdbx_seq_one_letter_code
_entity_poly.pdbx_strand_id
1 'polypeptide(L)'
;MSKYIPGNQKHLALEDCKYKECLSQSRAGINITRHELHQEDMVITPLIFQGQSPYQIITNHPELDMSVRTLYSYLDKGILTFFLTREKLFLAFIMNRCTKGAVKLVFNKLEHQLGTYDFLTLFNTILTDRGSEFGDPESLENGINGIMRSSIYYCDPMRSSQKGGIEQTHTMLRMILPKKTSFEYLTQWDLRTIVDHINSTPRESLGGRTPYDVALENYGIDILKALQLRPIPPDEVNLTPKLIRFNH
;
A
#
# COMPACT_ATOMS: atom_id res chain seq x y z
N MET A 1 15.77 -14.73 2.97
CA MET A 1 16.23 -14.82 1.55
C MET A 1 15.07 -14.50 0.64
N SER A 2 15.25 -13.54 -0.24
CA SER A 2 14.22 -13.14 -1.20
C SER A 2 13.98 -14.29 -2.19
N LYS A 3 12.76 -14.76 -2.26
CA LYS A 3 12.34 -15.83 -3.17
C LYS A 3 12.00 -15.25 -4.52
N TYR A 4 12.50 -15.89 -5.56
CA TYR A 4 12.29 -15.51 -6.95
C TYR A 4 11.31 -16.47 -7.62
N ILE A 5 10.31 -15.96 -8.36
CA ILE A 5 9.41 -16.76 -9.18
C ILE A 5 9.64 -16.45 -10.65
N PRO A 6 10.08 -17.42 -11.46
CA PRO A 6 10.08 -17.25 -12.90
C PRO A 6 8.68 -17.45 -13.47
N GLY A 7 8.13 -16.39 -14.04
CA GLY A 7 7.06 -16.49 -15.02
C GLY A 7 5.65 -16.92 -14.61
N ASN A 8 5.40 -17.38 -13.40
CA ASN A 8 4.06 -17.81 -13.00
C ASN A 8 3.33 -16.74 -12.19
N GLN A 9 2.18 -16.34 -12.70
CA GLN A 9 1.23 -15.47 -12.02
C GLN A 9 0.72 -16.14 -10.74
N LYS A 10 1.30 -15.79 -9.61
CA LYS A 10 0.72 -16.09 -8.31
C LYS A 10 0.32 -14.80 -7.60
N HIS A 11 -0.75 -14.88 -6.89
CA HIS A 11 -1.49 -13.77 -6.33
C HIS A 11 -0.80 -13.12 -5.16
N LEU A 12 -1.05 -11.86 -5.04
CA LEU A 12 -0.63 -11.02 -3.95
C LEU A 12 -1.42 -11.27 -2.70
N ALA A 13 -0.75 -11.55 -1.67
CA ALA A 13 -1.35 -11.63 -0.39
C ALA A 13 -0.46 -11.09 0.70
N LEU A 14 -0.98 -10.69 1.77
CA LEU A 14 -0.34 -10.02 2.78
C LEU A 14 -0.67 -10.45 4.14
N GLU A 15 0.18 -10.35 5.04
CA GLU A 15 0.03 -10.62 6.29
C GLU A 15 0.58 -9.88 7.34
N ASP A 16 0.33 -10.14 8.30
CA ASP A 16 0.15 -10.11 9.59
C ASP A 16 1.23 -9.42 10.31
N CYS A 17 1.05 -8.73 11.20
CA CYS A 17 0.89 -8.63 12.24
C CYS A 17 1.43 -7.99 13.32
N LYS A 18 1.98 -7.75 13.98
CA LYS A 18 2.43 -7.13 15.21
C LYS A 18 1.84 -5.73 15.52
N TYR A 19 0.75 -5.40 14.86
CA TYR A 19 0.05 -4.17 15.18
C TYR A 19 -0.65 -4.23 16.56
N LYS A 20 -1.12 -5.42 16.97
CA LYS A 20 -1.64 -5.60 18.34
C LYS A 20 -0.56 -5.43 19.39
N GLU A 21 0.65 -5.90 19.10
CA GLU A 21 1.78 -5.76 19.98
C GLU A 21 2.35 -4.35 19.93
N CYS A 22 2.36 -3.71 18.75
CA CYS A 22 2.66 -2.29 18.60
C CYS A 22 1.64 -1.38 19.28
N LEU A 23 0.36 -1.76 19.37
CA LEU A 23 -0.65 -1.01 20.12
C LEU A 23 -0.74 -1.39 21.59
N SER A 24 -0.54 -2.66 21.95
CA SER A 24 -0.59 -3.12 23.34
C SER A 24 0.72 -2.89 24.10
N GLN A 25 1.82 -2.92 23.38
CA GLN A 25 3.14 -2.50 23.87
C GLN A 25 3.42 -1.05 23.47
N SER A 26 2.44 -0.20 23.56
CA SER A 26 2.37 1.12 22.94
C SER A 26 3.62 2.02 23.06
N ARG A 27 4.54 1.71 23.95
CA ARG A 27 5.85 2.36 24.07
C ARG A 27 7.00 1.52 23.50
N ALA A 28 6.97 0.20 23.62
CA ALA A 28 8.02 -0.68 23.12
C ALA A 28 7.85 -0.96 21.62
N GLY A 29 6.62 -1.14 21.13
CA GLY A 29 6.35 -1.32 19.71
C GLY A 29 6.62 -0.05 18.88
N ILE A 30 6.27 1.12 19.43
CA ILE A 30 6.68 2.41 18.85
C ILE A 30 8.21 2.53 18.82
N ASN A 31 8.91 1.99 19.82
CA ASN A 31 10.36 2.01 19.86
C ASN A 31 11.01 1.05 18.85
N ILE A 32 10.43 -0.13 18.56
CA ILE A 32 10.95 -1.04 17.54
C ILE A 32 10.74 -0.44 16.13
N THR A 33 9.56 0.07 15.85
CA THR A 33 9.30 0.81 14.59
C THR A 33 10.18 2.06 14.51
N ARG A 34 10.38 2.74 15.60
CA ARG A 34 11.35 3.80 15.72
C ARG A 34 12.77 3.33 15.45
N HIS A 35 13.24 2.21 15.87
CA HIS A 35 14.64 1.78 15.70
C HIS A 35 14.97 1.42 14.24
N GLU A 36 14.02 0.97 13.44
CA GLU A 36 14.22 0.60 12.03
C GLU A 36 13.97 1.75 11.04
N LEU A 37 13.15 2.75 11.41
CA LEU A 37 12.96 4.02 10.68
C LEU A 37 14.05 5.06 11.04
N HIS A 38 14.97 4.69 11.91
CA HIS A 38 15.42 5.58 12.96
C HIS A 38 16.58 6.48 12.70
N GLN A 39 17.56 6.12 11.92
CA GLN A 39 18.69 7.03 11.76
C GLN A 39 18.34 8.18 10.81
N GLU A 40 17.72 7.84 9.69
CA GLU A 40 17.33 8.82 8.66
C GLU A 40 16.21 9.75 9.17
N ASP A 41 15.16 9.20 9.78
CA ASP A 41 14.03 9.99 10.29
C ASP A 41 14.38 10.87 11.50
N MET A 42 15.28 10.43 12.34
CA MET A 42 15.74 11.21 13.50
C MET A 42 16.51 12.46 13.08
N VAL A 43 17.19 12.41 11.96
CA VAL A 43 17.93 13.56 11.41
C VAL A 43 17.03 14.39 10.50
N ILE A 44 16.36 13.76 9.54
CA ILE A 44 15.61 14.45 8.49
C ILE A 44 14.39 15.18 9.04
N THR A 45 13.60 14.53 9.89
CA THR A 45 12.32 15.09 10.35
C THR A 45 12.47 16.42 11.12
N PRO A 46 13.35 16.56 12.12
CA PRO A 46 13.54 17.83 12.81
C PRO A 46 14.01 18.96 11.89
N LEU A 47 14.90 18.65 10.95
CA LEU A 47 15.47 19.63 10.02
C LEU A 47 14.43 20.15 9.02
N ILE A 48 13.56 19.28 8.53
CA ILE A 48 12.43 19.69 7.70
C ILE A 48 11.48 20.60 8.47
N PHE A 49 11.15 20.25 9.74
CA PHE A 49 10.32 21.12 10.58
C PHE A 49 10.97 22.48 10.89
N GLN A 50 12.30 22.56 10.86
CA GLN A 50 13.05 23.82 10.96
C GLN A 50 13.06 24.62 9.63
N GLY A 51 12.46 24.07 8.56
CA GLY A 51 12.40 24.73 7.26
C GLY A 51 13.65 24.55 6.40
N GLN A 52 14.54 23.60 6.76
CA GLN A 52 15.71 23.32 5.92
C GLN A 52 15.28 22.61 4.63
N SER A 53 15.84 23.04 3.51
CA SER A 53 15.61 22.39 2.22
C SER A 53 16.30 21.02 2.15
N PRO A 54 15.79 20.06 1.35
CA PRO A 54 16.45 18.78 1.12
C PRO A 54 17.91 18.90 0.68
N TYR A 55 18.24 19.93 -0.10
CA TYR A 55 19.61 20.21 -0.49
C TYR A 55 20.51 20.56 0.71
N GLN A 56 20.05 21.43 1.60
CA GLN A 56 20.78 21.80 2.82
C GLN A 56 20.99 20.58 3.73
N ILE A 57 19.95 19.75 3.90
CA ILE A 57 20.02 18.55 4.73
C ILE A 57 21.09 17.60 4.20
N ILE A 58 21.05 17.25 2.92
CA ILE A 58 22.03 16.32 2.33
C ILE A 58 23.45 16.90 2.33
N THR A 59 23.59 18.20 2.13
CA THR A 59 24.91 18.86 2.14
C THR A 59 25.54 18.83 3.54
N ASN A 60 24.72 19.00 4.57
CA ASN A 60 25.18 19.06 5.96
C ASN A 60 25.25 17.69 6.65
N HIS A 61 24.59 16.67 6.08
CA HIS A 61 24.46 15.33 6.63
C HIS A 61 24.84 14.26 5.61
N PRO A 62 26.14 14.19 5.20
CA PRO A 62 26.62 13.21 4.23
C PRO A 62 26.49 11.76 4.73
N GLU A 63 26.35 11.55 6.05
CA GLU A 63 26.10 10.24 6.67
C GLU A 63 24.76 9.62 6.26
N LEU A 64 23.82 10.40 5.72
CA LEU A 64 22.53 9.90 5.23
C LEU A 64 22.67 9.06 3.94
N ASP A 65 23.82 9.11 3.29
CA ASP A 65 24.16 8.34 2.06
C ASP A 65 23.00 8.30 1.02
N MET A 66 22.35 9.42 0.83
CA MET A 66 21.27 9.55 -0.14
C MET A 66 21.41 10.79 -1.01
N SER A 67 20.83 10.75 -2.21
CA SER A 67 20.79 11.92 -3.08
C SER A 67 19.67 12.89 -2.65
N VAL A 68 19.84 14.18 -3.03
CA VAL A 68 18.77 15.18 -2.85
C VAL A 68 17.46 14.74 -3.49
N ARG A 69 17.51 14.08 -4.64
CA ARG A 69 16.33 13.52 -5.32
C ARG A 69 15.70 12.39 -4.51
N THR A 70 16.52 11.54 -3.90
CA THR A 70 16.05 10.47 -3.01
C THR A 70 15.33 11.04 -1.81
N LEU A 71 15.87 12.13 -1.22
CA LEU A 71 15.25 12.79 -0.09
C LEU A 71 13.89 13.44 -0.47
N TYR A 72 13.76 14.05 -1.65
CA TYR A 72 12.46 14.52 -2.13
C TYR A 72 11.45 13.36 -2.23
N SER A 73 11.84 12.25 -2.87
CA SER A 73 10.96 11.06 -2.96
C SER A 73 10.64 10.46 -1.60
N TYR A 74 11.55 10.52 -0.65
CA TYR A 74 11.36 10.07 0.72
C TYR A 74 10.33 10.91 1.49
N LEU A 75 10.26 12.21 1.21
CA LEU A 75 9.33 13.14 1.84
C LEU A 75 7.94 13.13 1.18
N ASP A 76 7.84 12.67 -0.06
CA ASP A 76 6.60 12.64 -0.80
C ASP A 76 5.63 11.60 -0.23
N LYS A 77 4.37 11.99 -0.10
CA LYS A 77 3.29 11.03 0.16
C LYS A 77 3.19 10.07 -1.01
N GLY A 78 3.07 8.78 -0.71
CA GLY A 78 2.86 7.74 -1.68
C GLY A 78 1.51 7.03 -1.51
N ILE A 79 1.13 6.26 -2.53
CA ILE A 79 -0.03 5.37 -2.48
C ILE A 79 0.47 3.95 -2.64
N LEU A 80 0.32 3.14 -1.60
CA LEU A 80 0.53 1.70 -1.68
C LEU A 80 -0.75 1.06 -2.20
N THR A 81 -0.62 0.28 -3.26
CA THR A 81 -1.77 -0.37 -3.92
C THR A 81 -1.64 -1.88 -3.87
N PHE A 82 -2.77 -2.55 -3.62
CA PHE A 82 -2.90 -4.00 -3.73
C PHE A 82 -3.97 -4.36 -4.74
N PHE A 83 -3.78 -5.49 -5.39
CA PHE A 83 -4.70 -6.00 -6.37
C PHE A 83 -4.87 -7.51 -6.21
N LEU A 84 -6.06 -7.93 -5.78
CA LEU A 84 -6.43 -9.32 -5.72
C LEU A 84 -6.83 -9.76 -7.14
N THR A 85 -6.00 -10.55 -7.75
CA THR A 85 -6.10 -10.82 -9.20
C THR A 85 -7.31 -11.67 -9.58
N ARG A 86 -7.82 -12.50 -8.68
CA ARG A 86 -8.99 -13.36 -8.90
C ARG A 86 -10.26 -12.53 -8.93
N GLU A 87 -10.48 -11.70 -7.95
CA GLU A 87 -11.64 -10.84 -7.78
C GLU A 87 -11.51 -9.51 -8.53
N LYS A 88 -10.32 -9.21 -9.07
CA LYS A 88 -9.95 -7.90 -9.61
C LYS A 88 -10.14 -6.77 -8.58
N LEU A 89 -10.11 -7.13 -7.29
CA LEU A 89 -10.33 -6.20 -6.20
C LEU A 89 -9.09 -5.33 -5.98
N PHE A 90 -9.31 -4.03 -5.93
CA PHE A 90 -8.29 -3.03 -5.73
C PHE A 90 -8.35 -2.47 -4.32
N LEU A 91 -7.21 -2.35 -3.67
CA LEU A 91 -7.07 -1.66 -2.39
C LEU A 91 -5.96 -0.63 -2.51
N ALA A 92 -6.09 0.48 -1.79
CA ALA A 92 -5.10 1.53 -1.81
C ALA A 92 -4.99 2.23 -0.45
N PHE A 93 -3.75 2.53 -0.06
CA PHE A 93 -3.42 3.11 1.24
C PHE A 93 -2.44 4.26 1.07
N ILE A 94 -2.71 5.37 1.77
CA ILE A 94 -1.78 6.49 1.80
C ILE A 94 -0.63 6.14 2.73
N MET A 95 0.56 6.36 2.23
CA MET A 95 1.79 6.40 3.01
C MET A 95 2.25 7.85 3.12
N ASN A 96 2.55 8.29 4.33
CA ASN A 96 3.10 9.63 4.54
C ASN A 96 4.49 9.79 3.89
N ARG A 97 5.18 8.67 3.66
CA ARG A 97 6.49 8.56 3.01
C ARG A 97 6.59 7.21 2.30
N CYS A 98 7.38 7.15 1.22
CA CYS A 98 7.64 5.91 0.48
C CYS A 98 8.83 5.17 1.10
N THR A 99 8.65 4.59 2.30
CA THR A 99 9.70 3.89 3.03
C THR A 99 9.29 2.45 3.36
N LYS A 100 10.27 1.58 3.64
CA LYS A 100 10.05 0.20 4.10
C LYS A 100 9.15 0.15 5.34
N GLY A 101 9.40 1.04 6.30
CA GLY A 101 8.58 1.12 7.52
C GLY A 101 7.15 1.58 7.24
N ALA A 102 6.92 2.48 6.29
CA ALA A 102 5.57 2.89 5.93
C ALA A 102 4.80 1.75 5.26
N VAL A 103 5.43 0.97 4.39
CA VAL A 103 4.85 -0.26 3.83
C VAL A 103 4.51 -1.24 4.95
N LYS A 104 5.46 -1.55 5.84
CA LYS A 104 5.25 -2.44 6.99
C LYS A 104 4.06 -1.98 7.87
N LEU A 105 3.92 -0.67 8.11
CA LEU A 105 2.79 -0.12 8.86
C LEU A 105 1.44 -0.35 8.17
N VAL A 106 1.36 -0.23 6.85
CA VAL A 106 0.14 -0.54 6.11
C VAL A 106 -0.20 -2.02 6.23
N PHE A 107 0.78 -2.87 6.09
CA PHE A 107 0.65 -4.31 6.28
C PHE A 107 0.08 -4.61 7.67
N ASN A 108 0.71 -4.09 8.70
CA ASN A 108 0.33 -4.29 10.09
C ASN A 108 -1.09 -3.78 10.39
N LYS A 109 -1.47 -2.65 9.80
CA LYS A 109 -2.81 -2.09 9.93
C LYS A 109 -3.87 -2.98 9.29
N LEU A 110 -3.61 -3.47 8.08
CA LEU A 110 -4.52 -4.38 7.38
C LEU A 110 -4.81 -5.62 8.19
N GLU A 111 -3.78 -6.22 8.75
CA GLU A 111 -3.97 -7.40 9.56
C GLU A 111 -4.71 -7.14 10.87
N HIS A 112 -4.41 -6.03 11.53
CA HIS A 112 -5.19 -5.66 12.71
C HIS A 112 -6.69 -5.52 12.38
N GLN A 113 -7.01 -5.07 11.18
CA GLN A 113 -8.40 -4.92 10.73
C GLN A 113 -9.07 -6.25 10.37
N LEU A 114 -8.33 -7.15 9.76
CA LEU A 114 -8.84 -8.45 9.28
C LEU A 114 -8.70 -9.56 10.31
N GLY A 115 -7.69 -9.49 11.16
CA GLY A 115 -7.21 -10.63 11.92
C GLY A 115 -6.32 -11.55 11.07
N THR A 116 -5.54 -12.41 11.74
CA THR A 116 -4.51 -13.23 11.10
C THR A 116 -5.06 -14.19 10.04
N TYR A 117 -6.19 -14.83 10.30
CA TYR A 117 -6.74 -15.85 9.43
C TYR A 117 -7.29 -15.27 8.11
N ASP A 118 -8.11 -14.22 8.20
CA ASP A 118 -8.72 -13.61 7.03
C ASP A 118 -7.68 -12.90 6.18
N PHE A 119 -6.67 -12.37 6.84
CA PHE A 119 -5.54 -11.80 6.15
C PHE A 119 -4.74 -12.85 5.37
N LEU A 120 -4.44 -14.01 5.97
CA LEU A 120 -3.83 -15.16 5.28
C LEU A 120 -4.67 -15.62 4.09
N THR A 121 -5.99 -15.62 4.24
CA THR A 121 -6.90 -16.02 3.17
C THR A 121 -6.81 -15.09 1.98
N LEU A 122 -6.71 -13.79 2.22
CA LEU A 122 -6.65 -12.77 1.16
C LEU A 122 -5.26 -12.66 0.54
N PHE A 123 -4.23 -12.84 1.35
CA PHE A 123 -2.91 -12.32 1.05
C PHE A 123 -1.75 -13.30 1.33
N ASN A 124 -1.83 -14.57 1.07
CA ASN A 124 -0.75 -15.54 1.35
C ASN A 124 0.48 -15.41 0.45
N THR A 125 0.35 -14.77 -0.70
CA THR A 125 1.44 -14.59 -1.67
C THR A 125 1.36 -13.21 -2.31
N ILE A 126 2.43 -12.45 -2.23
CA ILE A 126 2.53 -11.11 -2.82
C ILE A 126 3.58 -11.09 -3.91
N LEU A 127 3.19 -10.54 -5.06
CA LEU A 127 4.10 -10.21 -6.13
C LEU A 127 4.29 -8.69 -6.21
N THR A 128 5.51 -8.23 -6.04
CA THR A 128 5.85 -6.80 -6.08
C THR A 128 7.01 -6.52 -7.04
N ASP A 129 7.30 -5.25 -7.30
CA ASP A 129 8.54 -4.87 -7.96
C ASP A 129 9.68 -4.78 -6.94
N ARG A 130 10.86 -4.40 -7.44
CA ARG A 130 12.06 -4.23 -6.63
C ARG A 130 12.22 -2.78 -6.16
N GLY A 131 11.12 -2.11 -5.83
CA GLY A 131 11.17 -0.80 -5.20
C GLY A 131 11.94 -0.83 -3.89
N SER A 132 12.62 0.24 -3.55
CA SER A 132 13.40 0.33 -2.30
C SER A 132 12.53 0.15 -1.05
N GLU A 133 11.27 0.54 -1.15
CA GLU A 133 10.25 0.38 -0.11
C GLU A 133 9.87 -1.08 0.18
N PHE A 134 10.15 -1.99 -0.76
CA PHE A 134 9.96 -3.44 -0.60
C PHE A 134 11.29 -4.18 -0.33
N GLY A 135 12.36 -3.45 -0.06
CA GLY A 135 13.71 -4.01 0.12
C GLY A 135 13.95 -4.74 1.44
N ASP A 136 12.91 -4.97 2.24
CA ASP A 136 12.95 -5.76 3.47
C ASP A 136 11.81 -6.80 3.47
N PRO A 137 11.91 -7.85 2.64
CA PRO A 137 10.87 -8.87 2.54
C PRO A 137 10.66 -9.65 3.83
N GLU A 138 11.71 -9.87 4.60
CA GLU A 138 11.63 -10.61 5.86
C GLU A 138 10.68 -9.93 6.85
N SER A 139 10.75 -8.61 6.98
CA SER A 139 9.85 -7.85 7.85
C SER A 139 8.41 -7.79 7.33
N LEU A 140 8.20 -8.03 6.05
CA LEU A 140 6.89 -8.15 5.44
C LEU A 140 6.37 -9.59 5.48
N GLU A 141 7.22 -10.59 5.38
CA GLU A 141 6.87 -12.02 5.45
C GLU A 141 6.58 -12.50 6.87
N ASN A 142 7.17 -11.87 7.87
CA ASN A 142 6.98 -12.25 9.26
C ASN A 142 6.00 -11.33 9.98
N GLY A 143 4.98 -11.93 10.57
CA GLY A 143 4.02 -11.26 11.41
C GLY A 143 4.56 -10.91 12.80
N ILE A 144 3.76 -10.20 13.62
CA ILE A 144 4.10 -9.76 14.98
C ILE A 144 4.43 -10.92 15.91
N ASN A 145 3.71 -12.02 15.76
CA ASN A 145 3.91 -13.20 16.60
C ASN A 145 5.05 -14.08 16.10
N GLY A 146 5.89 -13.61 15.18
CA GLY A 146 6.92 -14.40 14.53
C GLY A 146 6.38 -15.48 13.58
N ILE A 147 5.06 -15.53 13.37
CA ILE A 147 4.42 -16.45 12.44
C ILE A 147 4.57 -15.87 11.03
N MET A 148 5.00 -16.71 10.12
CA MET A 148 5.11 -16.32 8.71
C MET A 148 3.74 -15.99 8.15
N ARG A 149 3.63 -14.79 7.63
CA ARG A 149 2.39 -14.19 7.21
C ARG A 149 2.20 -14.18 5.71
N SER A 150 3.18 -14.09 4.95
CA SER A 150 3.08 -13.97 3.50
C SER A 150 4.35 -14.49 2.88
N SER A 151 4.30 -14.74 1.60
CA SER A 151 5.51 -14.95 0.81
C SER A 151 5.62 -13.82 -0.20
N ILE A 152 6.68 -13.03 -0.08
CA ILE A 152 6.97 -11.91 -0.98
C ILE A 152 7.79 -12.40 -2.17
N TYR A 153 7.32 -12.12 -3.35
CA TYR A 153 7.98 -12.43 -4.61
C TYR A 153 8.19 -11.17 -5.43
N TYR A 154 9.29 -11.14 -6.17
CA TYR A 154 9.62 -9.99 -7.01
C TYR A 154 9.43 -10.32 -8.48
N CYS A 155 8.83 -9.39 -9.22
CA CYS A 155 8.72 -9.49 -10.66
C CYS A 155 10.10 -9.54 -11.33
N ASP A 156 10.17 -10.23 -12.45
CA ASP A 156 11.32 -10.14 -13.34
C ASP A 156 11.53 -8.69 -13.80
N PRO A 157 12.77 -8.24 -13.91
CA PRO A 157 13.06 -6.93 -14.47
C PRO A 157 12.43 -6.80 -15.87
N MET A 158 11.77 -5.68 -16.13
CA MET A 158 11.13 -5.33 -17.41
C MET A 158 9.97 -6.25 -17.88
N ARG A 159 9.39 -7.06 -16.98
CA ARG A 159 8.20 -7.88 -17.28
C ARG A 159 6.96 -7.33 -16.56
N SER A 160 6.47 -6.18 -16.99
CA SER A 160 5.23 -5.57 -16.47
C SER A 160 4.01 -6.48 -16.68
N SER A 161 4.01 -7.33 -17.71
CA SER A 161 2.95 -8.31 -17.97
C SER A 161 2.68 -9.28 -16.82
N GLN A 162 3.64 -9.49 -15.91
CA GLN A 162 3.45 -10.29 -14.69
C GLN A 162 2.47 -9.62 -13.70
N LYS A 163 2.25 -8.30 -13.82
CA LYS A 163 1.30 -7.50 -13.04
C LYS A 163 -0.01 -7.19 -13.79
N GLY A 164 -0.32 -7.93 -14.86
CA GLY A 164 -1.29 -7.58 -15.90
C GLY A 164 -2.67 -7.06 -15.48
N GLY A 165 -3.21 -7.38 -14.32
CA GLY A 165 -4.51 -6.84 -13.89
C GLY A 165 -4.45 -5.45 -13.24
N ILE A 166 -3.35 -5.13 -12.59
CA ILE A 166 -3.20 -3.89 -11.82
C ILE A 166 -3.04 -2.67 -12.75
N GLU A 167 -2.49 -2.85 -13.95
CA GLU A 167 -2.27 -1.75 -14.90
C GLU A 167 -3.57 -1.10 -15.36
N GLN A 168 -4.59 -1.92 -15.64
CA GLN A 168 -5.91 -1.41 -15.99
C GLN A 168 -6.52 -0.62 -14.82
N THR A 169 -6.35 -1.11 -13.61
CA THR A 169 -6.86 -0.45 -12.41
C THR A 169 -6.08 0.83 -12.10
N HIS A 170 -4.78 0.85 -12.32
CA HIS A 170 -4.00 2.09 -12.25
C HIS A 170 -4.43 3.11 -13.32
N THR A 171 -4.88 2.66 -14.48
CA THR A 171 -5.45 3.57 -15.48
C THR A 171 -6.72 4.24 -14.95
N MET A 172 -7.62 3.49 -14.30
CA MET A 172 -8.81 4.07 -13.66
C MET A 172 -8.45 5.02 -12.51
N LEU A 173 -7.48 4.65 -11.69
CA LEU A 173 -6.96 5.55 -10.65
C LEU A 173 -6.44 6.87 -11.25
N ARG A 174 -5.77 6.81 -12.40
CA ARG A 174 -5.26 7.99 -13.11
C ARG A 174 -6.33 8.82 -13.80
N MET A 175 -7.51 8.29 -14.07
CA MET A 175 -8.65 9.06 -14.52
C MET A 175 -9.16 9.99 -13.41
N ILE A 176 -9.07 9.55 -12.16
CA ILE A 176 -9.49 10.32 -10.99
C ILE A 176 -8.34 11.19 -10.46
N LEU A 177 -7.13 10.62 -10.39
CA LEU A 177 -5.89 11.28 -9.97
C LEU A 177 -4.91 11.36 -11.14
N PRO A 178 -4.99 12.39 -12.00
CA PRO A 178 -4.10 12.57 -13.14
C PRO A 178 -2.62 12.62 -12.73
N LYS A 179 -1.73 12.36 -13.70
CA LYS A 179 -0.27 12.54 -13.48
C LYS A 179 0.02 13.97 -13.01
N LYS A 180 0.91 14.09 -12.02
CA LYS A 180 1.30 15.35 -11.37
C LYS A 180 0.27 15.89 -10.36
N THR A 181 -0.80 15.18 -10.05
CA THR A 181 -1.64 15.53 -8.89
C THR A 181 -0.80 15.41 -7.62
N SER A 182 -0.74 16.47 -6.82
CA SER A 182 -0.11 16.41 -5.50
C SER A 182 -0.98 15.56 -4.57
N PHE A 183 -0.32 14.69 -3.80
CA PHE A 183 -1.01 13.90 -2.77
C PHE A 183 -1.00 14.57 -1.40
N GLU A 184 -0.49 15.80 -1.31
CA GLU A 184 -0.35 16.54 -0.04
C GLU A 184 -1.68 16.64 0.72
N TYR A 185 -2.75 16.97 0.01
CA TYR A 185 -4.09 17.12 0.60
C TYR A 185 -4.96 15.86 0.48
N LEU A 186 -4.45 14.81 -0.18
CA LEU A 186 -5.18 13.56 -0.31
C LEU A 186 -5.25 12.87 1.06
N THR A 187 -6.46 12.53 1.47
CA THR A 187 -6.71 11.80 2.72
C THR A 187 -6.97 10.32 2.45
N GLN A 188 -6.84 9.47 3.48
CA GLN A 188 -7.24 8.06 3.36
C GLN A 188 -8.75 7.91 3.09
N TRP A 189 -9.56 8.88 3.51
CA TRP A 189 -10.98 8.90 3.20
C TRP A 189 -11.23 9.12 1.70
N ASP A 190 -10.55 10.09 1.10
CA ASP A 190 -10.63 10.34 -0.35
C ASP A 190 -10.21 9.10 -1.13
N LEU A 191 -9.13 8.47 -0.69
CA LEU A 191 -8.62 7.28 -1.36
C LEU A 191 -9.59 6.09 -1.24
N ARG A 192 -10.30 5.94 -0.12
CA ARG A 192 -11.37 4.94 0.02
C ARG A 192 -12.51 5.21 -0.95
N THR A 193 -12.95 6.45 -1.05
CA THR A 193 -13.98 6.83 -2.02
C THR A 193 -13.57 6.43 -3.44
N ILE A 194 -12.32 6.71 -3.81
CA ILE A 194 -11.78 6.30 -5.12
C ILE A 194 -11.80 4.78 -5.28
N VAL A 195 -11.36 4.05 -4.28
CA VAL A 195 -11.32 2.58 -4.26
C VAL A 195 -12.72 2.00 -4.40
N ASP A 196 -13.71 2.55 -3.70
CA ASP A 196 -15.11 2.11 -3.76
C ASP A 196 -15.68 2.27 -5.17
N HIS A 197 -15.43 3.40 -5.82
CA HIS A 197 -15.86 3.63 -7.21
C HIS A 197 -15.16 2.70 -8.21
N ILE A 198 -13.87 2.49 -8.07
CA ILE A 198 -13.10 1.55 -8.91
C ILE A 198 -13.60 0.12 -8.75
N ASN A 199 -13.86 -0.33 -7.52
CA ASN A 199 -14.33 -1.68 -7.24
C ASN A 199 -15.81 -1.89 -7.57
N SER A 200 -16.58 -0.83 -7.73
CA SER A 200 -17.97 -0.86 -8.19
C SER A 200 -18.12 -0.73 -9.71
N THR A 201 -17.00 -0.67 -10.44
CA THR A 201 -17.00 -0.62 -11.90
C THR A 201 -17.04 -2.05 -12.47
N PRO A 202 -18.05 -2.44 -13.27
CA PRO A 202 -18.13 -3.76 -13.89
C PRO A 202 -16.91 -4.09 -14.73
N ARG A 203 -16.51 -5.37 -14.71
CA ARG A 203 -15.37 -5.88 -15.47
C ARG A 203 -15.81 -6.95 -16.48
N GLU A 204 -15.43 -6.80 -17.72
CA GLU A 204 -15.66 -7.81 -18.76
C GLU A 204 -15.06 -9.16 -18.35
N SER A 205 -13.84 -9.16 -17.79
CA SER A 205 -13.15 -10.34 -17.30
C SER A 205 -13.83 -11.03 -16.10
N LEU A 206 -14.83 -10.41 -15.50
CA LEU A 206 -15.69 -10.98 -14.45
C LEU A 206 -17.12 -11.25 -14.96
N GLY A 207 -17.32 -11.29 -16.27
CA GLY A 207 -18.64 -11.49 -16.87
C GLY A 207 -19.61 -10.33 -16.63
N GLY A 208 -19.10 -9.11 -16.55
CA GLY A 208 -19.89 -7.91 -16.28
C GLY A 208 -20.18 -7.63 -14.79
N ARG A 209 -19.68 -8.47 -13.89
CA ARG A 209 -19.80 -8.24 -12.44
C ARG A 209 -18.77 -7.24 -11.94
N THR A 210 -19.05 -6.63 -10.80
CA THR A 210 -18.09 -5.74 -10.15
C THR A 210 -17.08 -6.52 -9.30
N PRO A 211 -15.86 -6.00 -9.13
CA PRO A 211 -14.91 -6.54 -8.16
C PRO A 211 -15.48 -6.67 -6.75
N TYR A 212 -16.30 -5.70 -6.32
CA TYR A 212 -16.96 -5.72 -5.03
C TYR A 212 -17.91 -6.94 -4.90
N ASP A 213 -18.77 -7.20 -5.90
CA ASP A 213 -19.73 -8.31 -5.85
C ASP A 213 -19.03 -9.67 -5.80
N VAL A 214 -17.95 -9.82 -6.58
CA VAL A 214 -17.18 -11.08 -6.59
C VAL A 214 -16.45 -11.27 -5.26
N ALA A 215 -15.90 -10.20 -4.69
CA ALA A 215 -15.25 -10.28 -3.39
C ALA A 215 -16.26 -10.53 -2.26
N LEU A 216 -17.47 -9.97 -2.34
CA LEU A 216 -18.56 -10.22 -1.39
C LEU A 216 -18.97 -11.70 -1.39
N GLU A 217 -19.07 -12.30 -2.56
CA GLU A 217 -19.40 -13.72 -2.71
C GLU A 217 -18.30 -14.63 -2.16
N ASN A 218 -17.02 -14.30 -2.41
CA ASN A 218 -15.91 -15.14 -2.03
C ASN A 218 -15.51 -15.02 -0.56
N TYR A 219 -15.63 -13.84 0.02
CA TYR A 219 -15.06 -13.50 1.33
C TYR A 219 -16.11 -13.09 2.37
N GLY A 220 -17.31 -12.75 1.93
CA GLY A 220 -18.39 -12.30 2.82
C GLY A 220 -18.28 -10.82 3.21
N ILE A 221 -19.37 -10.33 3.79
CA ILE A 221 -19.55 -8.91 4.12
C ILE A 221 -18.63 -8.42 5.24
N ASP A 222 -18.25 -9.29 6.16
CA ASP A 222 -17.47 -8.89 7.33
C ASP A 222 -16.02 -8.56 6.93
N ILE A 223 -15.45 -9.30 6.00
CA ILE A 223 -14.14 -9.01 5.42
C ILE A 223 -14.17 -7.68 4.63
N LEU A 224 -15.21 -7.46 3.81
CA LEU A 224 -15.33 -6.21 3.07
C LEU A 224 -15.52 -5.00 4.01
N LYS A 225 -16.26 -5.16 5.11
CA LYS A 225 -16.36 -4.14 6.15
C LYS A 225 -15.03 -3.88 6.86
N ALA A 226 -14.28 -4.95 7.17
CA ALA A 226 -12.95 -4.82 7.76
C ALA A 226 -11.98 -4.08 6.83
N LEU A 227 -12.06 -4.32 5.52
CA LEU A 227 -11.35 -3.58 4.48
C LEU A 227 -11.93 -2.17 4.25
N GLN A 228 -13.06 -1.85 4.89
CA GLN A 228 -13.79 -0.58 4.78
C GLN A 228 -14.29 -0.28 3.36
N LEU A 229 -14.60 -1.33 2.60
CA LEU A 229 -15.14 -1.23 1.24
C LEU A 229 -16.66 -1.08 1.26
N ARG A 230 -17.19 -0.27 0.33
CA ARG A 230 -18.61 -0.03 0.14
C ARG A 230 -18.98 -0.16 -1.34
N PRO A 231 -20.16 -0.72 -1.66
CA PRO A 231 -20.65 -0.68 -3.02
C PRO A 231 -21.15 0.71 -3.37
N ILE A 232 -20.90 1.13 -4.59
CA ILE A 232 -21.48 2.34 -5.17
C ILE A 232 -22.56 1.92 -6.18
N PRO A 233 -23.75 2.51 -6.13
CA PRO A 233 -24.77 2.23 -7.12
C PRO A 233 -24.27 2.47 -8.56
N PRO A 234 -24.66 1.66 -9.55
CA PRO A 234 -24.13 1.76 -10.91
C PRO A 234 -24.20 3.16 -11.53
N ASP A 235 -25.30 3.87 -11.32
CA ASP A 235 -25.53 5.21 -11.87
C ASP A 235 -24.74 6.32 -11.13
N GLU A 236 -24.18 6.00 -9.97
CA GLU A 236 -23.38 6.92 -9.17
C GLU A 236 -21.86 6.73 -9.35
N VAL A 237 -21.45 5.67 -10.06
CA VAL A 237 -20.02 5.41 -10.31
C VAL A 237 -19.40 6.56 -11.10
N ASN A 238 -18.35 7.14 -10.53
CA ASN A 238 -17.67 8.30 -11.11
C ASN A 238 -16.16 8.07 -11.12
N LEU A 239 -15.56 8.06 -12.29
CA LEU A 239 -14.12 7.89 -12.50
C LEU A 239 -13.47 9.17 -13.06
N THR A 240 -13.95 10.34 -12.64
CA THR A 240 -13.41 11.63 -13.08
C THR A 240 -12.71 12.37 -11.92
N PRO A 241 -11.83 13.35 -12.21
CA PRO A 241 -11.19 14.16 -11.17
C PRO A 241 -12.17 14.95 -10.28
N LYS A 242 -13.43 15.09 -10.71
CA LYS A 242 -14.47 15.76 -9.91
C LYS A 242 -14.94 14.95 -8.71
N LEU A 243 -14.58 13.66 -8.64
CA LEU A 243 -14.93 12.78 -7.53
C LEU A 243 -14.34 13.29 -6.21
N ILE A 244 -13.11 13.79 -6.25
CA ILE A 244 -12.41 14.31 -5.08
C ILE A 244 -12.33 15.83 -5.16
N ARG A 245 -12.90 16.49 -4.15
CA ARG A 245 -12.77 17.94 -4.00
C ARG A 245 -11.62 18.22 -3.04
N PHE A 246 -10.46 18.59 -3.57
CA PHE A 246 -9.41 19.14 -2.73
C PHE A 246 -9.89 20.51 -2.23
N ASN A 247 -10.16 20.61 -0.93
CA ASN A 247 -10.38 21.90 -0.30
C ASN A 247 -9.02 22.62 -0.24
N HIS A 248 -8.79 23.51 -1.18
CA HIS A 248 -7.65 24.43 -1.20
C HIS A 248 -7.82 25.54 -0.19
#